data_87cc97b452f3f86894f6551fc23f0099
#
_entry.id   87cc97b452f3f86894f6551fc23f0099
#
_cell.length_a   1.000
_cell.length_b   1.000
_cell.length_c   1.000
_cell.angle_alpha   90.00
_cell.angle_beta   90.00
_cell.angle_gamma   90.00
#
_symmetry.space_group_name_H-M   'P 1'
#
loop_
_entity.id
_entity.type
_entity.pdbx_description
1 polymer ?
#
loop_
_entity_poly.entity_id
_entity_poly.type
_entity_poly.pdbx_seq_one_letter_code
_entity_poly.pdbx_strand_id
1 'polypeptide(L)'
;VGEFQAASERPLSEMSDDQVRTEIREWLAENLVGEFAELKGLGGPGSEHEAFDERLAWNRHLAAAGWTCLGWPVEHGGRGATVSQRVIFYEEYARAEAPHKVNHLGEELLGPTLIAYGTPGQQQRFLPAIRDVTELWCQGYSEPGAGSDLANVSTTAVLDGDEWVINGQKVWTSLALQSQWCFVIARTEPGSARHKGLSYLLVPLDQPGVEIRPIIQLTSTSEFNEVFFDNARTAADLVVGEPGDGWRVAMGTLTFERGVSTLGNQITYARELSRLAGLAKSNGAADDPAIRERLAQAYVGLRAMRAYALATMDEERPGQDNVSKLLWANWHRDLGELAMEIIGKSTLLTDDGEMDEWQRLFLFSRADTIYGGSNEIQRNIISERVLGLPREAR
;
A
#
# COMPACT_ATOMS: atom_id res chain seq x y z
N VAL A 1 27.37 1.28 -20.73
CA VAL A 1 26.83 2.41 -19.99
C VAL A 1 26.23 3.31 -21.06
N GLY A 2 24.94 3.05 -21.42
CA GLY A 2 24.21 3.90 -22.36
C GLY A 2 23.86 5.21 -21.66
N GLU A 3 23.88 6.32 -22.33
CA GLU A 3 23.37 7.60 -21.88
C GLU A 3 21.87 7.42 -21.64
N PHE A 4 21.45 7.49 -20.35
CA PHE A 4 20.05 7.47 -19.96
C PHE A 4 19.39 8.75 -20.46
N GLN A 5 18.44 8.63 -21.37
CA GLN A 5 17.55 9.73 -21.69
C GLN A 5 16.70 10.01 -20.44
N ALA A 6 16.97 11.11 -19.75
CA ALA A 6 16.11 11.59 -18.69
C ALA A 6 14.69 11.76 -19.26
N ALA A 7 13.68 11.28 -18.53
CA ALA A 7 12.31 11.60 -18.88
C ALA A 7 12.16 13.12 -18.99
N SER A 8 11.27 13.57 -19.86
CA SER A 8 10.98 14.98 -20.05
C SER A 8 10.84 15.67 -18.69
N GLU A 9 11.63 16.71 -18.42
CA GLU A 9 11.52 17.56 -17.21
C GLU A 9 10.17 18.28 -17.14
N ARG A 10 9.33 18.11 -18.16
CA ARG A 10 8.03 18.77 -18.28
C ARG A 10 7.04 18.20 -17.27
N PRO A 11 6.33 19.06 -16.50
CA PRO A 11 5.25 18.64 -15.64
C PRO A 11 4.18 17.86 -16.40
N LEU A 12 3.70 16.75 -15.84
CA LEU A 12 2.65 15.95 -16.48
C LEU A 12 1.36 16.75 -16.62
N SER A 13 1.07 17.64 -15.67
CA SER A 13 -0.09 18.55 -15.73
C SER A 13 -0.16 19.41 -16.98
N GLU A 14 0.94 19.61 -17.68
CA GLU A 14 1.00 20.35 -18.96
C GLU A 14 0.81 19.46 -20.19
N MET A 15 0.65 18.15 -20.00
CA MET A 15 0.46 17.16 -21.06
C MET A 15 -1.00 16.70 -21.10
N SER A 16 -1.46 16.30 -22.30
CA SER A 16 -2.73 15.61 -22.40
C SER A 16 -2.62 14.17 -21.89
N ASP A 17 -3.74 13.60 -21.49
CA ASP A 17 -3.84 12.19 -21.05
C ASP A 17 -3.30 11.21 -22.08
N ASP A 18 -3.55 11.44 -23.38
CA ASP A 18 -3.01 10.61 -24.47
C ASP A 18 -1.49 10.72 -24.60
N GLN A 19 -0.92 11.90 -24.39
CA GLN A 19 0.54 12.10 -24.39
C GLN A 19 1.18 11.34 -23.21
N VAL A 20 0.60 11.46 -22.01
CA VAL A 20 1.08 10.73 -20.82
C VAL A 20 1.01 9.21 -21.05
N ARG A 21 -0.10 8.72 -21.61
CA ARG A 21 -0.29 7.30 -21.92
C ARG A 21 0.76 6.79 -22.91
N THR A 22 1.06 7.59 -23.94
CA THR A 22 2.04 7.22 -24.95
C THR A 22 3.44 7.19 -24.32
N GLU A 23 3.82 8.25 -23.61
CA GLU A 23 5.14 8.37 -22.99
C GLU A 23 5.45 7.21 -22.03
N ILE A 24 4.51 6.89 -21.10
CA ILE A 24 4.75 5.78 -20.17
C ILE A 24 4.78 4.42 -20.86
N ARG A 25 3.94 4.20 -21.89
CA ARG A 25 3.90 2.93 -22.62
C ARG A 25 5.20 2.69 -23.39
N GLU A 26 5.68 3.71 -24.09
CA GLU A 26 6.94 3.67 -24.83
C GLU A 26 8.11 3.46 -23.87
N TRP A 27 8.16 4.23 -22.78
CA TRP A 27 9.20 4.09 -21.77
C TRP A 27 9.23 2.67 -21.16
N LEU A 28 8.08 2.11 -20.78
CA LEU A 28 7.99 0.75 -20.26
C LEU A 28 8.45 -0.29 -21.29
N ALA A 29 8.07 -0.13 -22.55
CA ALA A 29 8.47 -1.05 -23.62
C ALA A 29 10.00 -1.04 -23.87
N GLU A 30 10.65 0.11 -23.70
CA GLU A 30 12.09 0.27 -23.89
C GLU A 30 12.91 -0.15 -22.67
N ASN A 31 12.36 -0.01 -21.46
CA ASN A 31 13.10 -0.16 -20.20
C ASN A 31 12.82 -1.47 -19.46
N LEU A 32 11.61 -2.05 -19.60
CA LEU A 32 11.27 -3.34 -18.96
C LEU A 32 11.75 -4.51 -19.83
N VAL A 33 13.05 -4.52 -20.08
CA VAL A 33 13.78 -5.46 -20.95
C VAL A 33 15.02 -6.02 -20.25
N GLY A 34 15.70 -7.01 -20.83
CA GLY A 34 16.88 -7.63 -20.23
C GLY A 34 16.58 -8.19 -18.84
N GLU A 35 17.40 -7.86 -17.86
CA GLU A 35 17.24 -8.31 -16.47
C GLU A 35 15.91 -7.86 -15.84
N PHE A 36 15.41 -6.69 -16.21
CA PHE A 36 14.12 -6.21 -15.70
C PHE A 36 12.91 -6.95 -16.31
N ALA A 37 13.05 -7.59 -17.46
CA ALA A 37 11.97 -8.39 -18.04
C ALA A 37 11.62 -9.62 -17.18
N GLU A 38 12.61 -10.17 -16.46
CA GLU A 38 12.42 -11.31 -15.55
C GLU A 38 11.60 -10.95 -14.30
N LEU A 39 11.46 -9.65 -14.01
CA LEU A 39 10.72 -9.16 -12.85
C LEU A 39 9.21 -9.01 -13.12
N LYS A 40 8.76 -9.24 -14.36
CA LYS A 40 7.35 -9.05 -14.74
C LYS A 40 6.41 -9.85 -13.84
N GLY A 41 5.47 -9.13 -13.23
CA GLY A 41 4.44 -9.69 -12.37
C GLY A 41 4.91 -10.04 -10.96
N LEU A 42 6.19 -9.83 -10.60
CA LEU A 42 6.71 -10.15 -9.29
C LEU A 42 6.37 -9.10 -8.23
N GLY A 43 6.28 -9.56 -6.99
CA GLY A 43 5.98 -8.75 -5.82
C GLY A 43 4.51 -8.43 -5.63
N GLY A 44 4.23 -7.51 -4.74
CA GLY A 44 2.88 -7.12 -4.35
C GLY A 44 2.37 -7.86 -3.12
N PRO A 45 1.13 -7.57 -2.69
CA PRO A 45 0.57 -8.13 -1.47
C PRO A 45 0.65 -9.65 -1.41
N GLY A 46 1.31 -10.20 -0.37
CA GLY A 46 1.55 -11.64 -0.22
C GLY A 46 2.79 -12.16 -0.94
N SER A 47 3.47 -11.34 -1.74
CA SER A 47 4.66 -11.68 -2.52
C SER A 47 5.76 -10.62 -2.42
N GLU A 48 5.77 -9.80 -1.37
CA GLU A 48 6.71 -8.68 -1.22
C GLU A 48 8.19 -9.11 -1.13
N HIS A 49 8.44 -10.37 -0.77
CA HIS A 49 9.78 -10.95 -0.68
C HIS A 49 10.38 -11.31 -2.05
N GLU A 50 9.54 -11.49 -3.09
CA GLU A 50 9.98 -11.94 -4.41
C GLU A 50 10.92 -10.92 -5.04
N ALA A 51 12.15 -11.35 -5.39
CA ALA A 51 13.17 -10.54 -6.06
C ALA A 51 13.26 -9.09 -5.51
N PHE A 52 13.29 -8.92 -4.17
CA PHE A 52 13.19 -7.60 -3.55
C PHE A 52 14.29 -6.66 -4.00
N ASP A 53 15.56 -7.11 -4.04
CA ASP A 53 16.70 -6.29 -4.41
C ASP A 53 16.66 -5.89 -5.90
N GLU A 54 16.25 -6.80 -6.76
CA GLU A 54 16.08 -6.54 -8.19
C GLU A 54 14.90 -5.58 -8.44
N ARG A 55 13.79 -5.72 -7.72
CA ARG A 55 12.67 -4.77 -7.74
C ARG A 55 13.06 -3.41 -7.17
N LEU A 56 13.95 -3.36 -6.18
CA LEU A 56 14.51 -2.12 -5.68
C LEU A 56 15.35 -1.42 -6.76
N ALA A 57 16.16 -2.18 -7.50
CA ALA A 57 16.92 -1.65 -8.64
C ALA A 57 15.97 -1.10 -9.72
N TRP A 58 14.91 -1.82 -10.06
CA TRP A 58 13.87 -1.34 -10.97
C TRP A 58 13.19 -0.06 -10.45
N ASN A 59 12.84 0.00 -9.16
CA ASN A 59 12.20 1.19 -8.58
C ASN A 59 13.13 2.42 -8.61
N ARG A 60 14.45 2.23 -8.42
CA ARG A 60 15.46 3.28 -8.62
C ARG A 60 15.60 3.68 -10.08
N HIS A 61 15.47 2.74 -11.00
CA HIS A 61 15.44 3.04 -12.44
C HIS A 61 14.23 3.90 -12.82
N LEU A 62 13.04 3.58 -12.27
CA LEU A 62 11.84 4.43 -12.39
C LEU A 62 12.08 5.83 -11.82
N ALA A 63 12.73 5.94 -10.65
CA ALA A 63 13.04 7.22 -10.01
C ALA A 63 13.96 8.07 -10.87
N ALA A 64 15.04 7.48 -11.39
CA ALA A 64 15.99 8.17 -12.28
C ALA A 64 15.33 8.70 -13.55
N ALA A 65 14.26 8.05 -14.01
CA ALA A 65 13.47 8.47 -15.16
C ALA A 65 12.28 9.38 -14.78
N GLY A 66 12.12 9.76 -13.51
CA GLY A 66 11.04 10.64 -13.06
C GLY A 66 9.65 9.98 -13.03
N TRP A 67 9.57 8.63 -12.91
CA TRP A 67 8.33 7.88 -12.84
C TRP A 67 7.93 7.47 -11.42
N THR A 68 8.53 8.09 -10.40
CA THR A 68 8.10 8.01 -9.00
C THR A 68 7.42 9.31 -8.58
N CYS A 69 6.67 9.29 -7.50
CA CYS A 69 6.06 10.48 -6.88
C CYS A 69 5.26 11.38 -7.84
N LEU A 70 4.62 10.80 -8.86
CA LEU A 70 4.02 11.53 -9.98
C LEU A 70 3.00 12.59 -9.57
N GLY A 71 2.21 12.32 -8.53
CA GLY A 71 1.18 13.21 -8.02
C GLY A 71 1.68 14.29 -7.06
N TRP A 72 2.96 14.27 -6.67
CA TRP A 72 3.49 15.31 -5.80
C TRP A 72 3.60 16.64 -6.56
N PRO A 73 3.46 17.78 -5.86
CA PRO A 73 3.74 19.08 -6.43
C PRO A 73 5.15 19.15 -7.01
N VAL A 74 5.31 19.92 -8.08
CA VAL A 74 6.61 20.06 -8.79
C VAL A 74 7.69 20.63 -7.86
N GLU A 75 7.34 21.57 -7.00
CA GLU A 75 8.25 22.16 -6.00
C GLU A 75 8.78 21.16 -4.96
N HIS A 76 8.12 20.00 -4.82
CA HIS A 76 8.56 18.88 -3.98
C HIS A 76 9.18 17.75 -4.77
N GLY A 77 9.49 17.97 -6.04
CA GLY A 77 10.16 17.02 -6.91
C GLY A 77 9.25 15.98 -7.57
N GLY A 78 7.93 16.17 -7.50
CA GLY A 78 6.96 15.41 -8.29
C GLY A 78 6.81 15.96 -9.71
N ARG A 79 5.93 15.33 -10.49
CA ARG A 79 5.60 15.79 -11.85
C ARG A 79 4.24 16.50 -11.93
N GLY A 80 3.55 16.76 -10.80
CA GLY A 80 2.26 17.44 -10.75
C GLY A 80 1.15 16.72 -11.51
N ALA A 81 1.21 15.38 -11.59
CA ALA A 81 0.24 14.59 -12.34
C ALA A 81 -1.17 14.74 -11.77
N THR A 82 -2.15 14.96 -12.65
CA THR A 82 -3.57 14.92 -12.29
C THR A 82 -4.00 13.52 -11.83
N VAL A 83 -5.18 13.41 -11.23
CA VAL A 83 -5.75 12.11 -10.85
C VAL A 83 -5.86 11.19 -12.07
N SER A 84 -6.39 11.71 -13.20
CA SER A 84 -6.50 10.96 -14.45
C SER A 84 -5.14 10.44 -14.94
N GLN A 85 -4.12 11.27 -14.92
CA GLN A 85 -2.77 10.90 -15.35
C GLN A 85 -2.12 9.85 -14.46
N ARG A 86 -2.34 9.91 -13.15
CA ARG A 86 -1.91 8.87 -12.21
C ARG A 86 -2.61 7.53 -12.49
N VAL A 87 -3.92 7.56 -12.78
CA VAL A 87 -4.65 6.37 -13.21
C VAL A 87 -4.06 5.78 -14.47
N ILE A 88 -3.76 6.61 -15.48
CA ILE A 88 -3.13 6.17 -16.73
C ILE A 88 -1.79 5.50 -16.45
N PHE A 89 -0.96 6.09 -15.60
CA PHE A 89 0.31 5.48 -15.20
C PHE A 89 0.10 4.08 -14.62
N TYR A 90 -0.75 3.92 -13.60
CA TYR A 90 -0.99 2.62 -12.97
C TYR A 90 -1.62 1.61 -13.93
N GLU A 91 -2.49 2.04 -14.85
CA GLU A 91 -3.04 1.18 -15.88
C GLU A 91 -1.97 0.66 -16.86
N GLU A 92 -1.12 1.54 -17.39
CA GLU A 92 -0.06 1.13 -18.32
C GLU A 92 1.01 0.31 -17.61
N TYR A 93 1.35 0.66 -16.37
CA TYR A 93 2.26 -0.08 -15.51
C TYR A 93 1.78 -1.52 -15.27
N ALA A 94 0.51 -1.66 -14.90
CA ALA A 94 -0.11 -2.96 -14.74
C ALA A 94 -0.23 -3.73 -16.07
N ARG A 95 -0.54 -3.08 -17.21
CA ARG A 95 -0.61 -3.73 -18.53
C ARG A 95 0.74 -4.25 -18.99
N ALA A 96 1.82 -3.55 -18.67
CA ALA A 96 3.18 -3.99 -18.96
C ALA A 96 3.63 -5.14 -18.06
N GLU A 97 2.85 -5.50 -17.04
CA GLU A 97 3.24 -6.44 -15.97
C GLU A 97 4.47 -5.96 -15.19
N ALA A 98 4.69 -4.66 -15.13
CA ALA A 98 5.83 -4.12 -14.41
C ALA A 98 5.79 -4.56 -12.93
N PRO A 99 6.94 -4.89 -12.32
CA PRO A 99 7.01 -5.44 -10.97
C PRO A 99 6.52 -4.43 -9.94
N HIS A 100 5.94 -4.90 -8.85
CA HIS A 100 5.45 -4.03 -7.79
C HIS A 100 6.58 -3.18 -7.20
N LYS A 101 6.29 -1.87 -7.01
CA LYS A 101 7.23 -0.93 -6.40
C LYS A 101 7.46 -1.28 -4.93
N VAL A 102 8.70 -1.16 -4.47
CA VAL A 102 9.07 -1.46 -3.08
C VAL A 102 8.93 -0.26 -2.14
N ASN A 103 8.92 0.97 -2.67
CA ASN A 103 8.85 2.21 -1.86
C ASN A 103 7.45 2.83 -1.80
N HIS A 104 6.40 2.04 -1.94
CA HIS A 104 5.02 2.55 -1.94
C HIS A 104 4.65 3.26 -0.62
N LEU A 105 5.14 2.80 0.54
CA LEU A 105 4.88 3.44 1.84
C LEU A 105 5.52 4.82 1.95
N GLY A 106 6.73 4.98 1.40
CA GLY A 106 7.38 6.30 1.30
C GLY A 106 6.67 7.21 0.31
N GLU A 107 6.44 6.71 -0.91
CA GLU A 107 5.92 7.48 -2.03
C GLU A 107 4.44 7.89 -1.84
N GLU A 108 3.60 6.95 -1.40
CA GLU A 108 2.15 7.13 -1.40
C GLU A 108 1.59 7.57 -0.04
N LEU A 109 2.32 7.33 1.06
CA LEU A 109 1.86 7.67 2.41
C LEU A 109 2.70 8.78 3.04
N LEU A 110 3.98 8.51 3.32
CA LEU A 110 4.79 9.45 4.09
C LEU A 110 5.09 10.75 3.31
N GLY A 111 5.42 10.66 2.03
CA GLY A 111 5.72 11.84 1.22
C GLY A 111 4.57 12.84 1.20
N PRO A 112 3.34 12.45 0.83
CA PRO A 112 2.18 13.32 0.93
C PRO A 112 1.92 13.83 2.36
N THR A 113 2.18 13.02 3.38
CA THR A 113 2.07 13.43 4.79
C THR A 113 3.08 14.52 5.14
N LEU A 114 4.33 14.39 4.71
CA LEU A 114 5.36 15.42 4.92
C LEU A 114 5.05 16.71 4.14
N ILE A 115 4.52 16.60 2.93
CA ILE A 115 4.09 17.76 2.14
C ILE A 115 2.97 18.52 2.85
N ALA A 116 2.01 17.80 3.46
CA ALA A 116 0.85 18.40 4.12
C ALA A 116 1.13 18.91 5.55
N TYR A 117 2.01 18.23 6.30
CA TYR A 117 2.15 18.44 7.75
C TYR A 117 3.60 18.62 8.22
N GLY A 118 4.59 18.27 7.39
CA GLY A 118 6.00 18.34 7.74
C GLY A 118 6.54 19.77 7.71
N THR A 119 7.60 20.00 8.50
CA THR A 119 8.36 21.25 8.45
C THR A 119 9.17 21.35 7.15
N PRO A 120 9.57 22.57 6.72
CA PRO A 120 10.46 22.73 5.56
C PRO A 120 11.76 21.93 5.68
N GLY A 121 12.33 21.81 6.90
CA GLY A 121 13.54 21.02 7.14
C GLY A 121 13.30 19.52 6.94
N GLN A 122 12.18 18.98 7.41
CA GLN A 122 11.78 17.58 7.18
C GLN A 122 11.54 17.31 5.70
N GLN A 123 10.82 18.21 5.02
CA GLN A 123 10.58 18.10 3.58
C GLN A 123 11.89 18.08 2.78
N GLN A 124 12.79 19.02 3.07
CA GLN A 124 14.09 19.12 2.41
C GLN A 124 14.96 17.87 2.66
N ARG A 125 14.89 17.30 3.86
CA ARG A 125 15.68 16.11 4.23
C ARG A 125 15.14 14.82 3.63
N PHE A 126 13.85 14.61 3.65
CA PHE A 126 13.27 13.29 3.38
C PHE A 126 12.63 13.14 2.00
N LEU A 127 11.99 14.18 1.45
CA LEU A 127 11.30 14.04 0.16
C LEU A 127 12.23 13.62 -0.98
N PRO A 128 13.45 14.16 -1.15
CA PRO A 128 14.37 13.68 -2.18
C PRO A 128 14.74 12.21 -2.00
N ALA A 129 15.02 11.77 -0.76
CA ALA A 129 15.41 10.39 -0.48
C ALA A 129 14.27 9.39 -0.76
N ILE A 130 13.01 9.77 -0.50
CA ILE A 130 11.83 8.98 -0.85
C ILE A 130 11.67 8.91 -2.38
N ARG A 131 11.72 10.05 -3.07
CA ARG A 131 11.59 10.14 -4.53
C ARG A 131 12.63 9.30 -5.26
N ASP A 132 13.89 9.41 -4.82
CA ASP A 132 15.04 8.77 -5.46
C ASP A 132 15.24 7.31 -5.00
N VAL A 133 14.34 6.83 -4.10
CA VAL A 133 14.35 5.46 -3.55
C VAL A 133 15.70 5.11 -2.89
N THR A 134 16.30 6.08 -2.21
CA THR A 134 17.54 5.89 -1.45
C THR A 134 17.30 5.53 0.01
N GLU A 135 16.13 5.85 0.54
CA GLU A 135 15.67 5.46 1.88
C GLU A 135 14.25 4.88 1.78
N LEU A 136 14.07 3.70 2.36
CA LEU A 136 12.78 3.02 2.43
C LEU A 136 12.13 3.24 3.80
N TRP A 137 10.82 3.22 3.83
CA TRP A 137 9.99 3.53 4.99
C TRP A 137 9.01 2.43 5.32
N CYS A 138 8.75 2.21 6.60
CA CYS A 138 7.68 1.36 7.07
C CYS A 138 6.73 2.11 8.02
N GLN A 139 5.55 1.56 8.23
CA GLN A 139 4.46 2.14 9.01
C GLN A 139 4.32 1.46 10.38
N GLY A 140 4.62 2.17 11.45
CA GLY A 140 4.50 1.71 12.83
C GLY A 140 3.22 2.22 13.51
N TYR A 141 2.06 1.74 13.09
CA TYR A 141 0.76 2.15 13.65
C TYR A 141 0.23 1.13 14.64
N SER A 142 -0.15 -0.05 14.14
CA SER A 142 -0.82 -1.09 14.91
C SER A 142 0.05 -1.63 16.05
N GLU A 143 -0.60 -2.03 17.15
CA GLU A 143 0.00 -2.72 18.29
C GLU A 143 -0.80 -3.99 18.59
N PRO A 144 -0.28 -4.94 19.38
CA PRO A 144 -1.03 -6.14 19.76
C PRO A 144 -2.41 -5.83 20.36
N GLY A 145 -2.54 -4.70 21.09
CA GLY A 145 -3.79 -4.23 21.69
C GLY A 145 -4.50 -3.10 20.95
N ALA A 146 -3.98 -2.64 19.81
CA ALA A 146 -4.50 -1.46 19.10
C ALA A 146 -4.39 -1.63 17.58
N GLY A 147 -5.32 -2.35 16.97
CA GLY A 147 -5.50 -2.47 15.53
C GLY A 147 -6.65 -1.58 15.06
N SER A 148 -7.87 -2.12 15.00
CA SER A 148 -9.08 -1.35 14.64
C SER A 148 -9.36 -0.20 15.62
N ASP A 149 -9.04 -0.34 16.92
CA ASP A 149 -9.05 0.75 17.90
C ASP A 149 -7.66 1.40 18.00
N LEU A 150 -7.19 1.97 16.89
CA LEU A 150 -5.86 2.60 16.78
C LEU A 150 -5.65 3.71 17.83
N ALA A 151 -6.71 4.38 18.26
CA ALA A 151 -6.62 5.41 19.30
C ALA A 151 -6.14 4.86 20.66
N ASN A 152 -6.10 3.54 20.83
CA ASN A 152 -5.67 2.87 22.07
C ASN A 152 -4.19 2.47 22.06
N VAL A 153 -3.37 3.05 21.18
CA VAL A 153 -1.92 2.78 21.17
C VAL A 153 -1.28 3.10 22.52
N SER A 154 -0.36 2.23 22.93
CA SER A 154 0.33 2.25 24.23
C SER A 154 1.82 2.55 24.11
N THR A 155 2.43 2.44 22.93
CA THR A 155 3.79 2.89 22.69
C THR A 155 3.95 4.33 23.17
N THR A 156 4.94 4.58 24.00
CA THR A 156 5.21 5.90 24.58
C THR A 156 6.44 6.54 23.98
N ALA A 157 6.47 7.87 23.96
CA ALA A 157 7.68 8.63 23.65
C ALA A 157 7.79 9.80 24.64
N VAL A 158 8.94 9.91 25.29
CA VAL A 158 9.23 10.94 26.30
C VAL A 158 10.39 11.78 25.80
N LEU A 159 10.23 13.10 25.82
CA LEU A 159 11.30 14.03 25.45
C LEU A 159 12.37 14.05 26.55
N ASP A 160 13.62 13.74 26.19
CA ASP A 160 14.79 13.73 27.04
C ASP A 160 15.88 14.60 26.38
N GLY A 161 15.96 15.85 26.79
CA GLY A 161 16.81 16.84 26.13
C GLY A 161 16.31 17.18 24.73
N ASP A 162 17.10 16.85 23.72
CA ASP A 162 16.83 17.09 22.31
C ASP A 162 16.42 15.83 21.52
N GLU A 163 16.04 14.76 22.23
CA GLU A 163 15.60 13.50 21.63
C GLU A 163 14.32 12.96 22.29
N TRP A 164 13.49 12.29 21.49
CA TRP A 164 12.42 11.44 21.97
C TRP A 164 12.93 10.05 22.30
N VAL A 165 12.64 9.56 23.50
CA VAL A 165 12.93 8.18 23.95
C VAL A 165 11.65 7.36 23.81
N ILE A 166 11.70 6.34 22.97
CA ILE A 166 10.53 5.57 22.54
C ILE A 166 10.57 4.18 23.17
N ASN A 167 9.45 3.77 23.76
CA ASN A 167 9.26 2.44 24.35
C ASN A 167 7.92 1.85 23.96
N GLY A 168 7.92 0.61 23.44
CA GLY A 168 6.70 -0.09 23.05
C GLY A 168 6.93 -1.13 21.97
N GLN A 169 5.82 -1.59 21.39
CA GLN A 169 5.82 -2.61 20.34
C GLN A 169 4.84 -2.26 19.24
N LYS A 170 5.27 -2.35 18.00
CA LYS A 170 4.42 -2.30 16.81
C LYS A 170 4.30 -3.67 16.18
N VAL A 171 3.17 -3.93 15.53
CA VAL A 171 2.87 -5.20 14.87
C VAL A 171 2.26 -4.96 13.50
N TRP A 172 2.36 -5.92 12.61
CA TRP A 172 1.91 -5.83 11.22
C TRP A 172 2.61 -4.73 10.43
N THR A 173 3.88 -4.46 10.79
CA THR A 173 4.70 -3.46 10.12
C THR A 173 5.28 -4.03 8.83
N SER A 174 4.70 -3.63 7.70
CA SER A 174 5.15 -4.09 6.38
C SER A 174 6.56 -3.60 6.09
N LEU A 175 7.40 -4.48 5.53
CA LEU A 175 8.74 -4.19 5.03
C LEU A 175 9.71 -3.57 6.08
N ALA A 176 9.49 -3.78 7.38
CA ALA A 176 10.33 -3.18 8.41
C ALA A 176 11.79 -3.66 8.32
N LEU A 177 12.03 -4.92 7.95
CA LEU A 177 13.39 -5.47 7.76
C LEU A 177 14.17 -4.82 6.63
N GLN A 178 13.48 -4.28 5.62
CA GLN A 178 14.07 -3.64 4.44
C GLN A 178 14.13 -2.12 4.56
N SER A 179 13.47 -1.55 5.59
CA SER A 179 13.33 -0.10 5.76
C SER A 179 14.42 0.49 6.63
N GLN A 180 14.88 1.69 6.30
CA GLN A 180 15.79 2.47 7.15
C GLN A 180 15.06 3.29 8.20
N TRP A 181 13.78 3.61 7.94
CA TRP A 181 12.97 4.49 8.75
C TRP A 181 11.58 3.93 9.01
N CYS A 182 11.02 4.27 10.16
CA CYS A 182 9.62 3.98 10.50
C CYS A 182 8.91 5.27 10.89
N PHE A 183 7.71 5.51 10.36
CA PHE A 183 6.84 6.54 10.89
C PHE A 183 5.90 5.93 11.93
N VAL A 184 6.00 6.43 13.15
CA VAL A 184 5.43 5.82 14.36
C VAL A 184 4.41 6.74 15.01
N ILE A 185 3.25 6.19 15.39
CA ILE A 185 2.32 6.86 16.31
C ILE A 185 2.68 6.43 17.73
N ALA A 186 2.99 7.39 18.60
CA ALA A 186 3.30 7.13 20.00
C ALA A 186 2.61 8.15 20.92
N ARG A 187 2.40 7.77 22.15
CA ARG A 187 1.84 8.62 23.19
C ARG A 187 2.92 9.47 23.83
N THR A 188 2.85 10.78 23.64
CA THR A 188 3.82 11.76 24.13
C THR A 188 3.34 12.56 25.34
N GLU A 189 2.03 12.56 25.62
CA GLU A 189 1.47 13.21 26.81
C GLU A 189 1.11 12.17 27.87
N PRO A 190 1.82 12.12 29.02
CA PRO A 190 1.50 11.20 30.10
C PRO A 190 0.05 11.36 30.60
N GLY A 191 -0.64 10.25 30.81
CA GLY A 191 -2.02 10.25 31.30
C GLY A 191 -3.08 10.64 30.26
N SER A 192 -2.67 10.96 29.03
CA SER A 192 -3.64 11.17 27.94
C SER A 192 -4.31 9.86 27.52
N ALA A 193 -5.46 9.96 26.90
CA ALA A 193 -6.23 8.79 26.46
C ALA A 193 -6.80 8.98 25.06
N ARG A 194 -6.96 7.87 24.33
CA ARG A 194 -7.54 7.81 22.99
C ARG A 194 -6.81 8.71 22.01
N HIS A 195 -7.51 9.63 21.34
CA HIS A 195 -6.98 10.49 20.28
C HIS A 195 -6.06 11.61 20.78
N LYS A 196 -6.07 11.91 22.09
CA LYS A 196 -5.29 13.00 22.68
C LYS A 196 -3.88 12.56 23.01
N GLY A 197 -2.91 13.48 22.95
CA GLY A 197 -1.55 13.26 23.38
C GLY A 197 -0.78 12.23 22.56
N LEU A 198 -1.18 12.00 21.32
CA LEU A 198 -0.47 11.17 20.36
C LEU A 198 0.38 12.06 19.46
N SER A 199 1.59 11.63 19.15
CA SER A 199 2.49 12.29 18.19
C SER A 199 2.87 11.34 17.07
N TYR A 200 3.24 11.92 15.94
CA TYR A 200 3.70 11.20 14.75
C TYR A 200 5.21 11.42 14.61
N LEU A 201 5.99 10.37 14.83
CA LEU A 201 7.44 10.42 14.92
C LEU A 201 8.10 9.73 13.74
N LEU A 202 9.17 10.31 13.22
CA LEU A 202 10.06 9.68 12.24
C LEU A 202 11.22 9.05 12.99
N VAL A 203 11.32 7.71 12.94
CA VAL A 203 12.24 6.94 13.78
C VAL A 203 13.21 6.16 12.90
N PRO A 204 14.54 6.36 13.03
CA PRO A 204 15.52 5.51 12.35
C PRO A 204 15.48 4.10 12.94
N LEU A 205 15.55 3.07 12.12
CA LEU A 205 15.49 1.69 12.57
C LEU A 205 16.86 1.08 12.87
N ASP A 206 17.92 1.56 12.22
CA ASP A 206 19.30 1.12 12.47
C ASP A 206 19.89 1.85 13.67
N GLN A 207 19.50 1.41 14.88
CA GLN A 207 19.97 1.96 16.13
C GLN A 207 19.84 0.95 17.29
N PRO A 208 20.60 1.12 18.39
CA PRO A 208 20.36 0.37 19.62
C PRO A 208 18.92 0.59 20.14
N GLY A 209 18.32 -0.47 20.68
CA GLY A 209 16.95 -0.40 21.22
C GLY A 209 15.85 -0.62 20.19
N VAL A 210 16.18 -0.91 18.93
CA VAL A 210 15.21 -1.36 17.94
C VAL A 210 15.47 -2.84 17.61
N GLU A 211 14.45 -3.67 17.75
CA GLU A 211 14.47 -5.07 17.34
C GLU A 211 13.31 -5.34 16.41
N ILE A 212 13.60 -5.94 15.25
CA ILE A 212 12.59 -6.30 14.24
C ILE A 212 12.50 -7.82 14.13
N ARG A 213 11.30 -8.37 14.28
CA ARG A 213 11.03 -9.80 14.18
C ARG A 213 10.03 -10.10 13.08
N PRO A 214 10.34 -10.98 12.12
CA PRO A 214 9.40 -11.36 11.09
C PRO A 214 8.21 -12.14 11.66
N ILE A 215 7.01 -11.88 11.13
CA ILE A 215 5.80 -12.64 11.41
C ILE A 215 5.59 -13.63 10.27
N ILE A 216 5.71 -14.93 10.57
CA ILE A 216 5.43 -15.98 9.58
C ILE A 216 3.92 -16.09 9.41
N GLN A 217 3.45 -15.88 8.20
CA GLN A 217 2.04 -15.93 7.83
C GLN A 217 1.60 -17.34 7.41
N LEU A 218 0.31 -17.56 7.20
CA LEU A 218 -0.24 -18.79 6.68
C LEU A 218 0.31 -19.18 5.28
N THR A 219 0.75 -18.19 4.52
CA THR A 219 1.43 -18.33 3.23
C THR A 219 2.88 -18.81 3.34
N SER A 220 3.39 -19.01 4.56
CA SER A 220 4.80 -19.31 4.88
C SER A 220 5.77 -18.16 4.53
N THR A 221 5.26 -16.98 4.19
CA THR A 221 6.02 -15.76 3.92
C THR A 221 5.98 -14.81 5.12
N SER A 222 6.76 -13.74 5.11
CA SER A 222 6.87 -12.79 6.23
C SER A 222 7.00 -11.35 5.75
N GLU A 223 5.98 -10.84 5.09
CA GLU A 223 5.92 -9.44 4.68
C GLU A 223 5.71 -8.48 5.85
N PHE A 224 5.13 -9.00 6.95
CA PHE A 224 4.85 -8.22 8.14
C PHE A 224 5.82 -8.54 9.28
N ASN A 225 6.06 -7.55 10.12
CA ASN A 225 7.01 -7.66 11.23
C ASN A 225 6.42 -7.12 12.53
N GLU A 226 6.94 -7.60 13.63
CA GLU A 226 6.90 -6.91 14.93
C GLU A 226 8.13 -6.00 15.02
N VAL A 227 7.93 -4.80 15.56
CA VAL A 227 9.01 -3.85 15.83
C VAL A 227 8.97 -3.46 17.30
N PHE A 228 10.01 -3.81 18.03
CA PHE A 228 10.16 -3.50 19.44
C PHE A 228 11.04 -2.27 19.61
N PHE A 229 10.61 -1.36 20.45
CA PHE A 229 11.35 -0.18 20.87
C PHE A 229 11.65 -0.28 22.35
N ASP A 230 12.93 -0.34 22.71
CA ASP A 230 13.45 -0.32 24.09
C ASP A 230 14.44 0.82 24.21
N ASN A 231 13.97 1.98 24.66
CA ASN A 231 14.70 3.22 24.70
C ASN A 231 15.29 3.65 23.34
N ALA A 232 14.59 3.32 22.26
CA ALA A 232 14.94 3.81 20.93
C ALA A 232 14.79 5.33 20.85
N ARG A 233 15.64 6.00 20.06
CA ARG A 233 15.73 7.46 20.05
C ARG A 233 15.45 8.06 18.69
N THR A 234 14.88 9.25 18.68
CA THR A 234 14.80 10.10 17.50
C THR A 234 14.88 11.55 17.90
N ALA A 235 15.44 12.40 17.04
CA ALA A 235 15.63 13.82 17.33
C ALA A 235 14.30 14.53 17.61
N ALA A 236 14.32 15.54 18.47
CA ALA A 236 13.12 16.26 18.90
C ALA A 236 12.36 16.91 17.73
N ASP A 237 13.05 17.34 16.68
CA ASP A 237 12.50 17.96 15.47
C ASP A 237 11.95 16.94 14.45
N LEU A 238 12.06 15.64 14.72
CA LEU A 238 11.50 14.56 13.88
C LEU A 238 10.07 14.16 14.29
N VAL A 239 9.33 15.08 14.91
CA VAL A 239 7.88 14.99 15.05
C VAL A 239 7.21 15.69 13.87
N VAL A 240 6.25 15.03 13.24
CA VAL A 240 5.49 15.61 12.11
C VAL A 240 4.23 16.29 12.65
N GLY A 241 4.06 17.57 12.33
CA GLY A 241 3.11 18.45 13.02
C GLY A 241 3.62 18.83 14.41
N GLU A 242 2.71 19.25 15.30
CA GLU A 242 3.05 19.58 16.68
C GLU A 242 2.96 18.34 17.60
N PRO A 243 3.76 18.27 18.68
CA PRO A 243 3.56 17.25 19.70
C PRO A 243 2.11 17.21 20.22
N GLY A 244 1.52 16.04 20.30
CA GLY A 244 0.09 15.88 20.67
C GLY A 244 -0.89 15.88 19.49
N ASP A 245 -0.47 16.28 18.27
CA ASP A 245 -1.31 16.40 17.07
C ASP A 245 -1.24 15.14 16.16
N GLY A 246 -0.53 14.11 16.61
CA GLY A 246 -0.25 12.90 15.81
C GLY A 246 -1.50 12.17 15.32
N TRP A 247 -2.64 12.28 16.03
CA TRP A 247 -3.88 11.68 15.55
C TRP A 247 -4.37 12.34 14.25
N ARG A 248 -4.31 13.66 14.16
CA ARG A 248 -4.69 14.41 12.94
C ARG A 248 -3.77 14.04 11.78
N VAL A 249 -2.46 13.99 12.02
CA VAL A 249 -1.47 13.61 11.00
C VAL A 249 -1.71 12.18 10.53
N ALA A 250 -1.90 11.23 11.47
CA ALA A 250 -2.15 9.84 11.14
C ALA A 250 -3.41 9.62 10.32
N MET A 251 -4.50 10.33 10.66
CA MET A 251 -5.74 10.25 9.87
C MET A 251 -5.55 10.86 8.48
N GLY A 252 -4.76 11.94 8.35
CA GLY A 252 -4.36 12.49 7.06
C GLY A 252 -3.58 11.48 6.22
N THR A 253 -2.58 10.81 6.80
CA THR A 253 -1.82 9.74 6.13
C THR A 253 -2.75 8.65 5.56
N LEU A 254 -3.73 8.20 6.36
CA LEU A 254 -4.67 7.15 5.93
C LEU A 254 -5.63 7.61 4.81
N THR A 255 -5.81 8.91 4.58
CA THR A 255 -6.56 9.39 3.40
C THR A 255 -5.76 9.25 2.12
N PHE A 256 -4.44 9.39 2.17
CA PHE A 256 -3.57 9.22 1.01
C PHE A 256 -3.48 7.76 0.55
N GLU A 257 -3.58 6.78 1.49
CA GLU A 257 -3.55 5.34 1.21
C GLU A 257 -4.65 4.88 0.23
N ARG A 258 -5.78 5.58 0.20
CA ARG A 258 -6.99 5.17 -0.51
C ARG A 258 -7.08 5.66 -1.95
N GLY A 259 -5.96 6.02 -2.53
CA GLY A 259 -5.89 6.72 -3.80
C GLY A 259 -5.94 5.84 -5.05
N VAL A 260 -5.34 6.38 -6.07
CA VAL A 260 -5.42 6.01 -7.50
C VAL A 260 -4.84 4.62 -7.83
N SER A 261 -3.99 4.04 -6.96
CA SER A 261 -3.43 2.69 -7.10
C SER A 261 -4.50 1.60 -7.23
N THR A 262 -5.68 1.81 -6.62
CA THR A 262 -6.83 0.88 -6.70
C THR A 262 -7.27 0.59 -8.14
N LEU A 263 -7.14 1.54 -9.07
CA LEU A 263 -7.50 1.33 -10.48
C LEU A 263 -6.46 0.47 -11.22
N GLY A 264 -5.18 0.58 -10.86
CA GLY A 264 -4.14 -0.33 -11.35
C GLY A 264 -4.40 -1.77 -10.88
N ASN A 265 -4.76 -1.96 -9.61
CA ASN A 265 -5.08 -3.28 -9.05
C ASN A 265 -6.23 -3.97 -9.80
N GLN A 266 -7.22 -3.22 -10.32
CA GLN A 266 -8.30 -3.82 -11.11
C GLN A 266 -7.82 -4.48 -12.41
N ILE A 267 -6.69 -4.07 -12.98
CA ILE A 267 -6.09 -4.73 -14.15
C ILE A 267 -5.45 -6.06 -13.71
N THR A 268 -4.77 -6.07 -12.57
CA THR A 268 -4.24 -7.30 -11.96
C THR A 268 -5.38 -8.28 -11.67
N TYR A 269 -6.44 -7.83 -11.03
CA TYR A 269 -7.65 -8.63 -10.76
C TYR A 269 -8.30 -9.17 -12.03
N ALA A 270 -8.33 -8.40 -13.13
CA ALA A 270 -8.83 -8.86 -14.40
C ALA A 270 -8.00 -10.02 -14.99
N ARG A 271 -6.69 -10.00 -14.78
CA ARG A 271 -5.79 -11.09 -15.19
C ARG A 271 -5.98 -12.32 -14.33
N GLU A 272 -6.04 -12.17 -13.02
CA GLU A 272 -6.33 -13.28 -12.10
C GLU A 272 -7.63 -13.97 -12.49
N LEU A 273 -8.70 -13.21 -12.69
CA LEU A 273 -9.98 -13.76 -13.13
C LEU A 273 -9.89 -14.46 -14.51
N SER A 274 -9.14 -13.87 -15.45
CA SER A 274 -8.93 -14.47 -16.78
C SER A 274 -8.16 -15.79 -16.70
N ARG A 275 -7.10 -15.83 -15.88
CA ARG A 275 -6.31 -17.06 -15.64
C ARG A 275 -7.16 -18.12 -14.96
N LEU A 276 -7.94 -17.75 -13.94
CA LEU A 276 -8.84 -18.65 -13.25
C LEU A 276 -9.90 -19.23 -14.19
N ALA A 277 -10.48 -18.41 -15.08
CA ALA A 277 -11.42 -18.88 -16.11
C ALA A 277 -10.74 -19.81 -17.13
N GLY A 278 -9.47 -19.56 -17.47
CA GLY A 278 -8.65 -20.45 -18.28
C GLY A 278 -8.43 -21.81 -17.61
N LEU A 279 -8.08 -21.79 -16.32
CA LEU A 279 -7.91 -22.99 -15.51
C LEU A 279 -9.21 -23.82 -15.43
N ALA A 280 -10.35 -23.15 -15.17
CA ALA A 280 -11.65 -23.81 -15.11
C ALA A 280 -12.01 -24.50 -16.43
N LYS A 281 -11.64 -23.91 -17.57
CA LYS A 281 -11.82 -24.55 -18.89
C LYS A 281 -10.90 -25.75 -19.08
N SER A 282 -9.63 -25.63 -18.68
CA SER A 282 -8.63 -26.67 -18.94
C SER A 282 -8.85 -27.92 -18.09
N ASN A 283 -9.39 -27.78 -16.88
CA ASN A 283 -9.64 -28.91 -15.96
C ASN A 283 -11.10 -29.42 -16.00
N GLY A 284 -11.97 -28.83 -16.83
CA GLY A 284 -13.38 -29.22 -16.96
C GLY A 284 -14.32 -28.64 -15.90
N ALA A 285 -13.84 -27.87 -14.92
CA ALA A 285 -14.68 -27.25 -13.89
C ALA A 285 -15.70 -26.29 -14.49
N ALA A 286 -15.40 -25.66 -15.65
CA ALA A 286 -16.33 -24.79 -16.38
C ALA A 286 -17.55 -25.54 -16.96
N ASP A 287 -17.59 -26.85 -16.94
CA ASP A 287 -18.78 -27.64 -17.34
C ASP A 287 -19.86 -27.61 -16.26
N ASP A 288 -19.51 -27.31 -15.02
CA ASP A 288 -20.46 -27.06 -13.93
C ASP A 288 -21.15 -25.70 -14.11
N PRO A 289 -22.49 -25.65 -14.20
CA PRO A 289 -23.24 -24.40 -14.29
C PRO A 289 -23.01 -23.46 -13.10
N ALA A 290 -22.81 -23.99 -11.89
CA ALA A 290 -22.57 -23.19 -10.69
C ALA A 290 -21.23 -22.46 -10.77
N ILE A 291 -20.17 -23.13 -11.23
CA ILE A 291 -18.86 -22.50 -11.46
C ILE A 291 -18.95 -21.42 -12.54
N ARG A 292 -19.65 -21.68 -13.64
CA ARG A 292 -19.85 -20.65 -14.70
C ARG A 292 -20.59 -19.43 -14.17
N GLU A 293 -21.61 -19.62 -13.35
CA GLU A 293 -22.35 -18.52 -12.74
C GLU A 293 -21.44 -17.68 -11.84
N ARG A 294 -20.64 -18.31 -10.98
CA ARG A 294 -19.71 -17.60 -10.09
C ARG A 294 -18.60 -16.85 -10.85
N LEU A 295 -18.07 -17.42 -11.93
CA LEU A 295 -17.14 -16.71 -12.82
C LEU A 295 -17.80 -15.49 -13.47
N ALA A 296 -19.07 -15.61 -13.90
CA ALA A 296 -19.83 -14.49 -14.44
C ALA A 296 -20.10 -13.42 -13.37
N GLN A 297 -20.44 -13.79 -12.15
CA GLN A 297 -20.62 -12.87 -11.01
C GLN A 297 -19.30 -12.14 -10.68
N ALA A 298 -18.17 -12.85 -10.66
CA ALA A 298 -16.85 -12.25 -10.46
C ALA A 298 -16.54 -11.22 -11.56
N TYR A 299 -16.84 -11.53 -12.83
CA TYR A 299 -16.66 -10.58 -13.93
C TYR A 299 -17.55 -9.34 -13.76
N VAL A 300 -18.83 -9.51 -13.42
CA VAL A 300 -19.75 -8.40 -13.18
C VAL A 300 -19.26 -7.52 -12.01
N GLY A 301 -18.83 -8.15 -10.91
CA GLY A 301 -18.27 -7.45 -9.76
C GLY A 301 -17.04 -6.60 -10.12
N LEU A 302 -16.11 -7.15 -10.90
CA LEU A 302 -14.95 -6.42 -11.40
C LEU A 302 -15.35 -5.22 -12.27
N ARG A 303 -16.31 -5.37 -13.16
CA ARG A 303 -16.83 -4.28 -13.99
C ARG A 303 -17.53 -3.20 -13.18
N ALA A 304 -18.28 -3.61 -12.15
CA ALA A 304 -18.94 -2.69 -11.23
C ALA A 304 -17.92 -1.87 -10.40
N MET A 305 -16.85 -2.50 -9.89
CA MET A 305 -15.76 -1.80 -9.20
C MET A 305 -15.11 -0.75 -10.08
N ARG A 306 -14.83 -1.10 -11.37
CA ARG A 306 -14.24 -0.15 -12.30
C ARG A 306 -15.19 1.03 -12.60
N ALA A 307 -16.46 0.75 -12.85
CA ALA A 307 -17.45 1.79 -13.09
C ALA A 307 -17.61 2.71 -11.89
N TYR A 308 -17.62 2.16 -10.67
CA TYR A 308 -17.66 2.92 -9.44
C TYR A 308 -16.42 3.83 -9.27
N ALA A 309 -15.22 3.27 -9.44
CA ALA A 309 -13.98 4.02 -9.33
C ALA A 309 -13.93 5.19 -10.34
N LEU A 310 -14.29 4.96 -11.60
CA LEU A 310 -14.35 6.02 -12.62
C LEU A 310 -15.40 7.09 -12.30
N ALA A 311 -16.58 6.69 -11.81
CA ALA A 311 -17.66 7.63 -11.46
C ALA A 311 -17.32 8.50 -10.22
N THR A 312 -16.33 8.10 -9.42
CA THR A 312 -15.91 8.83 -8.20
C THR A 312 -14.60 9.58 -8.38
N MET A 313 -13.99 9.55 -9.57
CA MET A 313 -12.72 10.25 -9.83
C MET A 313 -12.86 11.77 -9.85
N ASP A 314 -13.94 12.28 -10.42
CA ASP A 314 -14.13 13.72 -10.71
C ASP A 314 -14.78 14.46 -9.54
N GLU A 315 -15.42 13.77 -8.62
CA GLU A 315 -16.11 14.35 -7.46
C GLU A 315 -15.78 13.57 -6.20
N GLU A 316 -15.15 14.19 -5.22
CA GLU A 316 -15.00 13.61 -3.89
C GLU A 316 -16.38 13.44 -3.23
N ARG A 317 -16.77 12.20 -3.01
CA ARG A 317 -18.01 11.86 -2.30
C ARG A 317 -17.66 11.29 -0.94
N PRO A 318 -18.31 11.75 0.14
CA PRO A 318 -18.07 11.20 1.46
C PRO A 318 -18.20 9.66 1.47
N GLY A 319 -17.18 8.97 1.98
CA GLY A 319 -17.20 7.50 2.11
C GLY A 319 -16.92 6.71 0.83
N GLN A 320 -16.59 7.35 -0.28
CA GLN A 320 -16.30 6.65 -1.54
C GLN A 320 -15.17 5.62 -1.39
N ASP A 321 -14.10 5.96 -0.65
CA ASP A 321 -12.97 5.07 -0.40
C ASP A 321 -13.36 3.88 0.48
N ASN A 322 -14.24 4.11 1.46
CA ASN A 322 -14.75 3.06 2.33
C ASN A 322 -15.58 2.06 1.54
N VAL A 323 -16.41 2.53 0.59
CA VAL A 323 -17.18 1.67 -0.32
C VAL A 323 -16.25 0.93 -1.27
N SER A 324 -15.27 1.62 -1.87
CA SER A 324 -14.27 1.00 -2.75
C SER A 324 -13.53 -0.13 -2.03
N LYS A 325 -13.09 0.11 -0.77
CA LYS A 325 -12.43 -0.90 0.06
C LYS A 325 -13.31 -2.13 0.30
N LEU A 326 -14.58 -1.95 0.63
CA LEU A 326 -15.52 -3.07 0.81
C LEU A 326 -15.73 -3.86 -0.49
N LEU A 327 -15.83 -3.18 -1.63
CA LEU A 327 -16.04 -3.84 -2.92
C LEU A 327 -14.85 -4.73 -3.29
N TRP A 328 -13.63 -4.18 -3.32
CA TRP A 328 -12.48 -4.94 -3.80
C TRP A 328 -12.04 -6.03 -2.81
N ALA A 329 -12.04 -5.75 -1.50
CA ALA A 329 -11.59 -6.72 -0.51
C ALA A 329 -12.50 -7.97 -0.44
N ASN A 330 -13.81 -7.78 -0.51
CA ASN A 330 -14.74 -8.91 -0.55
C ASN A 330 -14.65 -9.66 -1.88
N TRP A 331 -14.56 -8.92 -3.01
CA TRP A 331 -14.45 -9.53 -4.33
C TRP A 331 -13.20 -10.41 -4.45
N HIS A 332 -12.05 -9.93 -3.98
CA HIS A 332 -10.78 -10.65 -4.05
C HIS A 332 -10.77 -11.88 -3.15
N ARG A 333 -11.34 -11.78 -1.94
CA ARG A 333 -11.57 -12.94 -1.08
C ARG A 333 -12.44 -13.98 -1.75
N ASP A 334 -13.56 -13.58 -2.36
CA ASP A 334 -14.51 -14.48 -3.01
C ASP A 334 -13.91 -15.12 -4.29
N LEU A 335 -12.98 -14.42 -4.97
CA LEU A 335 -12.18 -14.98 -6.06
C LEU A 335 -11.27 -16.10 -5.57
N GLY A 336 -10.59 -15.91 -4.43
CA GLY A 336 -9.76 -16.95 -3.80
C GLY A 336 -10.58 -18.20 -3.43
N GLU A 337 -11.80 -18.02 -2.91
CA GLU A 337 -12.70 -19.15 -2.63
C GLU A 337 -13.14 -19.87 -3.90
N LEU A 338 -13.48 -19.12 -4.95
CA LEU A 338 -13.82 -19.71 -6.25
C LEU A 338 -12.64 -20.48 -6.85
N ALA A 339 -11.41 -20.01 -6.67
CA ALA A 339 -10.22 -20.72 -7.13
C ALA A 339 -10.09 -22.09 -6.45
N MET A 340 -10.31 -22.17 -5.14
CA MET A 340 -10.28 -23.45 -4.41
C MET A 340 -11.35 -24.43 -4.91
N GLU A 341 -12.55 -23.96 -5.22
CA GLU A 341 -13.61 -24.81 -5.78
C GLU A 341 -13.25 -25.34 -7.18
N ILE A 342 -12.68 -24.47 -8.03
CA ILE A 342 -12.28 -24.85 -9.41
C ILE A 342 -11.15 -25.88 -9.39
N ILE A 343 -10.18 -25.74 -8.50
CA ILE A 343 -9.07 -26.67 -8.34
C ILE A 343 -9.54 -27.97 -7.68
N GLY A 344 -10.49 -27.88 -6.76
CA GLY A 344 -11.09 -29.03 -6.09
C GLY A 344 -10.09 -29.73 -5.15
N LYS A 345 -10.01 -31.06 -5.22
CA LYS A 345 -9.20 -31.85 -4.27
C LYS A 345 -7.71 -31.55 -4.34
N SER A 346 -7.20 -31.03 -5.45
CA SER A 346 -5.79 -30.67 -5.62
C SER A 346 -5.36 -29.49 -4.73
N THR A 347 -6.32 -28.73 -4.19
CA THR A 347 -6.04 -27.65 -3.20
C THR A 347 -5.37 -28.14 -1.92
N LEU A 348 -5.47 -29.43 -1.62
CA LEU A 348 -4.85 -30.05 -0.45
C LEU A 348 -3.40 -30.51 -0.68
N LEU A 349 -2.92 -30.37 -1.91
CA LEU A 349 -1.59 -30.80 -2.32
C LEU A 349 -0.70 -29.58 -2.55
N THR A 350 0.53 -29.69 -2.10
CA THR A 350 1.61 -28.74 -2.41
C THR A 350 2.68 -29.48 -3.22
N ASP A 351 3.38 -28.79 -4.09
CA ASP A 351 4.52 -29.32 -4.81
C ASP A 351 5.80 -29.04 -4.01
N ASP A 352 6.46 -30.07 -3.53
CA ASP A 352 7.64 -30.01 -2.63
C ASP A 352 7.45 -29.08 -1.40
N GLY A 353 6.20 -28.95 -0.92
CA GLY A 353 5.84 -28.08 0.20
C GLY A 353 5.55 -26.62 -0.21
N GLU A 354 5.66 -26.28 -1.49
CA GLU A 354 5.36 -24.95 -2.02
C GLU A 354 3.89 -24.83 -2.43
N MET A 355 3.28 -23.72 -2.05
CA MET A 355 1.92 -23.38 -2.45
C MET A 355 1.91 -22.81 -3.87
N ASP A 356 0.89 -23.18 -4.65
CA ASP A 356 0.63 -22.54 -5.92
C ASP A 356 0.04 -21.11 -5.73
N GLU A 357 -0.10 -20.36 -6.83
CA GLU A 357 -0.62 -19.01 -6.81
C GLU A 357 -2.05 -18.90 -6.26
N TRP A 358 -2.89 -19.91 -6.49
CA TRP A 358 -4.28 -19.90 -6.06
C TRP A 358 -4.44 -20.23 -4.58
N GLN A 359 -3.62 -21.13 -4.06
CA GLN A 359 -3.52 -21.40 -2.62
C GLN A 359 -3.04 -20.17 -1.88
N ARG A 360 -2.02 -19.48 -2.41
CA ARG A 360 -1.53 -18.20 -1.84
C ARG A 360 -2.62 -17.12 -1.89
N LEU A 361 -3.28 -16.94 -3.04
CA LEU A 361 -4.40 -16.00 -3.18
C LEU A 361 -5.50 -16.29 -2.16
N PHE A 362 -5.92 -17.54 -2.03
CA PHE A 362 -6.95 -17.94 -1.05
C PHE A 362 -6.56 -17.56 0.38
N LEU A 363 -5.35 -17.90 0.81
CA LEU A 363 -4.90 -17.63 2.17
C LEU A 363 -4.69 -16.13 2.42
N PHE A 364 -4.00 -15.44 1.51
CA PHE A 364 -3.68 -14.02 1.68
C PHE A 364 -4.92 -13.12 1.58
N SER A 365 -5.85 -13.39 0.69
CA SER A 365 -7.07 -12.57 0.50
C SER A 365 -7.97 -12.48 1.73
N ARG A 366 -7.75 -13.35 2.75
CA ARG A 366 -8.39 -13.16 4.08
C ARG A 366 -7.97 -11.84 4.72
N ALA A 367 -6.68 -11.49 4.60
CA ALA A 367 -6.13 -10.25 5.14
C ALA A 367 -6.72 -9.01 4.46
N ASP A 368 -7.11 -9.08 3.18
CA ASP A 368 -7.74 -7.97 2.46
C ASP A 368 -8.97 -7.40 3.16
N THR A 369 -9.73 -8.24 3.85
CA THR A 369 -10.91 -7.81 4.60
C THR A 369 -10.59 -7.23 5.98
N ILE A 370 -9.32 -7.23 6.39
CA ILE A 370 -8.84 -6.86 7.72
C ILE A 370 -7.97 -5.60 7.69
N TYR A 371 -6.87 -5.61 6.93
CA TYR A 371 -5.93 -4.48 6.89
C TYR A 371 -6.53 -3.25 6.19
N GLY A 372 -5.92 -2.07 6.35
CA GLY A 372 -6.45 -0.81 5.81
C GLY A 372 -7.84 -0.45 6.36
N GLY A 373 -8.19 -0.96 7.57
CA GLY A 373 -9.51 -0.90 8.19
C GLY A 373 -10.40 -2.08 7.80
N SER A 374 -10.80 -2.87 8.81
CA SER A 374 -11.63 -4.05 8.59
C SER A 374 -12.99 -3.71 7.95
N ASN A 375 -13.63 -4.71 7.35
CA ASN A 375 -14.96 -4.56 6.78
C ASN A 375 -15.95 -3.92 7.76
N GLU A 376 -15.87 -4.26 9.05
CA GLU A 376 -16.70 -3.72 10.12
C GLU A 376 -16.41 -2.24 10.35
N ILE A 377 -15.13 -1.86 10.39
CA ILE A 377 -14.71 -0.46 10.51
C ILE A 377 -15.17 0.37 9.31
N GLN A 378 -15.05 -0.17 8.09
CA GLN A 378 -15.53 0.52 6.88
C GLN A 378 -17.04 0.76 6.94
N ARG A 379 -17.83 -0.26 7.35
CA ARG A 379 -19.28 -0.13 7.51
C ARG A 379 -19.64 0.87 8.60
N ASN A 380 -18.92 0.87 9.73
CA ASN A 380 -19.15 1.84 10.81
C ASN A 380 -18.88 3.27 10.33
N ILE A 381 -17.80 3.51 9.58
CA ILE A 381 -17.50 4.83 9.01
C ILE A 381 -18.62 5.26 8.07
N ILE A 382 -19.07 4.39 7.17
CA ILE A 382 -20.18 4.69 6.26
C ILE A 382 -21.47 4.99 7.04
N SER A 383 -21.83 4.16 8.00
CA SER A 383 -23.08 4.34 8.76
C SER A 383 -23.06 5.62 9.60
N GLU A 384 -21.99 5.86 10.34
CA GLU A 384 -21.92 6.97 11.31
C GLU A 384 -21.59 8.32 10.64
N ARG A 385 -20.61 8.33 9.72
CA ARG A 385 -20.07 9.59 9.18
C ARG A 385 -20.69 9.99 7.85
N VAL A 386 -21.12 9.03 7.03
CA VAL A 386 -21.69 9.31 5.71
C VAL A 386 -23.22 9.35 5.80
N LEU A 387 -23.84 8.35 6.44
CA LEU A 387 -25.29 8.25 6.55
C LEU A 387 -25.86 8.95 7.79
N GLY A 388 -25.01 9.38 8.74
CA GLY A 388 -25.45 10.06 9.97
C GLY A 388 -26.25 9.15 10.92
N LEU A 389 -26.10 7.82 10.81
CA LEU A 389 -26.78 6.89 11.69
C LEU A 389 -26.18 6.91 13.10
N PRO A 390 -26.98 6.61 14.15
CA PRO A 390 -26.48 6.59 15.51
C PRO A 390 -25.41 5.49 15.68
N ARG A 391 -24.44 5.78 16.55
CA ARG A 391 -23.44 4.80 16.94
C ARG A 391 -24.10 3.65 17.70
N GLU A 392 -23.55 2.45 17.48
CA GLU A 392 -23.92 1.30 18.28
C GLU A 392 -23.61 1.58 19.76
N ALA A 393 -24.55 1.28 20.64
CA ALA A 393 -24.36 1.40 22.09
C ALA A 393 -23.25 0.43 22.52
N ARG A 394 -22.20 0.97 23.15
CA ARG A 394 -21.10 0.17 23.71
C ARG A 394 -21.46 -0.36 25.08
#